data_1b8ced99176f87e7e39efae70fa931c7
#
_entry.id   1b8ced99176f87e7e39efae70fa931c7
#
_cell.length_a   1.000
_cell.length_b   1.000
_cell.length_c   1.000
_cell.angle_alpha   90.00
_cell.angle_beta   90.00
_cell.angle_gamma   90.00
#
_symmetry.space_group_name_H-M   'P 1'
#
loop_
_entity.id
_entity.type
_entity.pdbx_description
1 polymer ?
#
loop_
_entity_poly.entity_id
_entity_poly.type
_entity_poly.pdbx_seq_one_letter_code
_entity_poly.pdbx_strand_id
1 'polypeptide(L)'
;MASLKSCFSAAVVSGLTILSAAPAAFADGEVNVYSYRQPELIQPLLDAFTKETGIEANVLFLDKGLVERIQAEDVNSPADVLLTVDIARLVEAKEGGVTQPVLNDPVIEKDIPANLRDPQGEWFGLTTRGRVVYASKERVTQKDITYEELADPKWKGKICIRDGQHSYNIALIASMIAHHGVDYTRTWLTGLKNNLARKPDGTDRSQAKSIFSGECDIALGNTYYVGLMLTNDREPEEQEWAGSVRVIFPNAGDRGTHVNISGMALTKYAPNKDNALKLMEFLASREAQEIYAKQVFEYPVLSGAEPSDVVKGFGPINPDKLPLTDIAAHRKQASELVDEVGFNDGPTN
;
A
#
# COMPACT_ATOMS: atom_id res chain seq x y z
N MET A 1 -52.74 -80.19 36.01
CA MET A 1 -52.82 -79.51 34.71
C MET A 1 -52.04 -78.23 34.81
N ALA A 2 -50.79 -78.24 34.29
CA ALA A 2 -49.85 -77.16 34.46
C ALA A 2 -49.80 -76.33 33.14
N SER A 3 -49.96 -75.01 33.28
CA SER A 3 -49.84 -74.04 32.18
C SER A 3 -48.43 -73.41 32.25
N LEU A 4 -47.61 -73.64 31.23
CA LEU A 4 -46.34 -72.97 31.00
C LEU A 4 -46.67 -71.58 30.42
N LYS A 5 -46.10 -70.52 31.08
CA LYS A 5 -46.01 -69.18 30.51
C LYS A 5 -44.57 -68.95 30.05
N SER A 6 -44.48 -68.77 28.76
CA SER A 6 -43.19 -68.39 28.08
C SER A 6 -42.93 -66.90 28.32
N CYS A 7 -41.73 -66.56 28.86
CA CYS A 7 -41.23 -65.22 28.97
C CYS A 7 -40.36 -64.91 27.76
N PHE A 8 -40.73 -63.94 26.91
CA PHE A 8 -39.89 -63.37 25.90
C PHE A 8 -39.08 -62.24 26.52
N SER A 9 -37.75 -62.36 26.55
CA SER A 9 -36.87 -61.31 26.94
C SER A 9 -36.49 -60.48 25.69
N ALA A 10 -36.87 -59.23 25.64
CA ALA A 10 -36.46 -58.28 24.62
C ALA A 10 -35.07 -57.71 25.01
N ALA A 11 -34.05 -57.97 24.23
CA ALA A 11 -32.75 -57.37 24.37
C ALA A 11 -32.75 -56.00 23.70
N VAL A 12 -32.63 -54.94 24.50
CA VAL A 12 -32.43 -53.55 24.03
C VAL A 12 -30.94 -53.36 23.72
N VAL A 13 -30.62 -53.29 22.46
CA VAL A 13 -29.26 -52.88 21.99
C VAL A 13 -29.18 -51.37 22.03
N SER A 14 -28.58 -50.78 23.06
CA SER A 14 -28.21 -49.37 23.10
C SER A 14 -27.03 -49.13 22.21
N GLY A 15 -27.26 -48.53 21.04
CA GLY A 15 -26.22 -47.98 20.17
C GLY A 15 -25.53 -46.79 20.79
N LEU A 16 -24.28 -46.97 21.20
CA LEU A 16 -23.41 -45.85 21.65
C LEU A 16 -22.93 -45.11 20.41
N THR A 17 -23.56 -43.99 20.07
CA THR A 17 -23.01 -43.03 19.07
C THR A 17 -21.82 -42.32 19.68
N ILE A 18 -20.63 -42.71 19.28
CA ILE A 18 -19.37 -41.99 19.56
C ILE A 18 -19.40 -40.75 18.68
N LEU A 19 -19.77 -39.59 19.24
CA LEU A 19 -19.49 -38.30 18.63
C LEU A 19 -17.97 -38.12 18.62
N SER A 20 -17.35 -38.29 17.46
CA SER A 20 -15.96 -37.87 17.23
C SER A 20 -15.93 -36.34 17.33
N ALA A 21 -15.55 -35.79 18.48
CA ALA A 21 -15.14 -34.40 18.57
C ALA A 21 -13.90 -34.25 17.70
N ALA A 22 -14.02 -33.51 16.58
CA ALA A 22 -12.86 -33.06 15.86
C ALA A 22 -11.97 -32.28 16.85
N PRO A 23 -10.66 -32.57 16.91
CA PRO A 23 -9.76 -31.75 17.74
C PRO A 23 -9.93 -30.30 17.30
N ALA A 24 -10.24 -29.40 18.25
CA ALA A 24 -10.06 -27.99 18.03
C ALA A 24 -8.60 -27.79 17.63
N ALA A 25 -8.35 -27.35 16.41
CA ALA A 25 -7.02 -26.94 16.02
C ALA A 25 -6.64 -25.79 16.98
N PHE A 26 -5.73 -26.07 17.90
CA PHE A 26 -5.11 -25.01 18.67
C PHE A 26 -4.34 -24.17 17.65
N ALA A 27 -4.52 -22.85 17.69
CA ALA A 27 -3.71 -21.94 16.91
C ALA A 27 -2.24 -22.25 17.22
N ASP A 28 -1.41 -22.41 16.17
CA ASP A 28 0.03 -22.69 16.32
C ASP A 28 0.81 -21.44 16.80
N GLY A 29 0.19 -20.63 17.66
CA GLY A 29 0.73 -19.39 18.20
C GLY A 29 0.12 -18.14 17.56
N GLU A 30 0.77 -17.02 17.76
CA GLU A 30 0.34 -15.71 17.25
C GLU A 30 1.48 -14.97 16.55
N VAL A 31 1.12 -13.94 15.79
CA VAL A 31 2.04 -12.94 15.24
C VAL A 31 1.41 -11.56 15.37
N ASN A 32 2.16 -10.58 15.87
CA ASN A 32 1.70 -9.23 16.13
C ASN A 32 2.22 -8.28 15.06
N VAL A 33 1.30 -7.69 14.30
CA VAL A 33 1.57 -6.82 13.17
C VAL A 33 1.32 -5.36 13.55
N TYR A 34 2.36 -4.54 13.51
CA TYR A 34 2.22 -3.09 13.61
C TYR A 34 2.09 -2.52 12.18
N SER A 35 0.98 -1.86 11.88
CA SER A 35 0.61 -1.49 10.52
C SER A 35 0.31 0.00 10.37
N TYR A 36 0.91 0.62 9.35
CA TYR A 36 0.51 1.93 8.84
C TYR A 36 -0.61 1.84 7.80
N ARG A 37 -1.00 0.62 7.40
CA ARG A 37 -2.15 0.39 6.52
C ARG A 37 -3.38 0.07 7.36
N GLN A 38 -4.50 0.62 6.92
CA GLN A 38 -5.80 0.42 7.55
C GLN A 38 -6.14 -1.08 7.63
N PRO A 39 -6.76 -1.54 8.73
CA PRO A 39 -7.08 -2.95 8.94
C PRO A 39 -7.91 -3.57 7.82
N GLU A 40 -8.90 -2.86 7.30
CA GLU A 40 -9.77 -3.35 6.22
C GLU A 40 -9.03 -3.70 4.92
N LEU A 41 -7.85 -3.13 4.70
CA LEU A 41 -7.03 -3.38 3.51
C LEU A 41 -6.04 -4.53 3.68
N ILE A 42 -5.74 -4.96 4.91
CA ILE A 42 -4.82 -6.07 5.16
C ILE A 42 -5.48 -7.28 5.79
N GLN A 43 -6.65 -7.10 6.43
CA GLN A 43 -7.35 -8.20 7.11
C GLN A 43 -7.56 -9.43 6.23
N PRO A 44 -7.96 -9.29 4.95
CA PRO A 44 -8.12 -10.44 4.08
C PRO A 44 -6.84 -11.26 3.84
N LEU A 45 -5.66 -10.60 3.88
CA LEU A 45 -4.36 -11.28 3.80
C LEU A 45 -4.07 -12.04 5.08
N LEU A 46 -4.35 -11.43 6.23
CA LEU A 46 -4.13 -12.04 7.53
C LEU A 46 -5.10 -13.20 7.79
N ASP A 47 -6.35 -13.06 7.35
CA ASP A 47 -7.35 -14.15 7.41
C ASP A 47 -6.91 -15.35 6.55
N ALA A 48 -6.37 -15.10 5.35
CA ALA A 48 -5.83 -16.15 4.47
C ALA A 48 -4.61 -16.82 5.12
N PHE A 49 -3.68 -16.06 5.69
CA PHE A 49 -2.54 -16.57 6.44
C PHE A 49 -2.97 -17.44 7.63
N THR A 50 -3.89 -16.94 8.46
CA THR A 50 -4.41 -17.69 9.61
C THR A 50 -5.12 -18.98 9.17
N LYS A 51 -5.88 -18.92 8.08
CA LYS A 51 -6.55 -20.09 7.51
C LYS A 51 -5.55 -21.16 7.01
N GLU A 52 -4.44 -20.74 6.42
CA GLU A 52 -3.42 -21.65 5.89
C GLU A 52 -2.57 -22.25 7.00
N THR A 53 -2.16 -21.45 7.97
CA THR A 53 -1.13 -21.81 8.96
C THR A 53 -1.66 -22.15 10.34
N GLY A 54 -2.89 -21.77 10.69
CA GLY A 54 -3.42 -21.83 12.04
C GLY A 54 -2.85 -20.77 12.99
N ILE A 55 -1.94 -19.89 12.54
CA ILE A 55 -1.33 -18.84 13.36
C ILE A 55 -2.27 -17.64 13.38
N GLU A 56 -2.59 -17.12 14.58
CA GLU A 56 -3.42 -15.92 14.73
C GLU A 56 -2.60 -14.65 14.44
N ALA A 57 -3.12 -13.78 13.58
CA ALA A 57 -2.46 -12.52 13.25
C ALA A 57 -3.20 -11.33 13.91
N ASN A 58 -2.54 -10.68 14.87
CA ASN A 58 -3.06 -9.53 15.61
C ASN A 58 -2.55 -8.22 14.98
N VAL A 59 -3.42 -7.23 14.77
CA VAL A 59 -3.06 -5.96 14.14
C VAL A 59 -3.20 -4.78 15.07
N LEU A 60 -2.13 -4.01 15.22
CA LEU A 60 -2.17 -2.66 15.74
C LEU A 60 -2.02 -1.67 14.57
N PHE A 61 -3.05 -0.88 14.31
CA PHE A 61 -3.01 0.19 13.32
C PHE A 61 -2.74 1.54 13.95
N LEU A 62 -1.78 2.29 13.39
CA LEU A 62 -1.60 3.72 13.63
C LEU A 62 -1.22 4.40 12.30
N ASP A 63 -1.74 5.59 12.07
CA ASP A 63 -1.41 6.39 10.88
C ASP A 63 -0.02 7.05 10.96
N LYS A 64 0.55 7.15 12.17
CA LYS A 64 1.88 7.71 12.46
C LYS A 64 2.42 7.19 13.80
N GLY A 65 3.73 7.32 14.01
CA GLY A 65 4.35 7.08 15.34
C GLY A 65 4.62 5.61 15.66
N LEU A 66 4.56 4.68 14.70
CA LEU A 66 4.85 3.26 14.99
C LEU A 66 6.34 3.01 15.26
N VAL A 67 7.24 3.71 14.57
CA VAL A 67 8.70 3.59 14.82
C VAL A 67 9.04 4.06 16.22
N GLU A 68 8.55 5.24 16.59
CA GLU A 68 8.75 5.82 17.93
C GLU A 68 8.12 4.95 19.02
N ARG A 69 6.98 4.32 18.71
CA ARG A 69 6.33 3.38 19.61
C ARG A 69 7.19 2.15 19.86
N ILE A 70 7.69 1.50 18.79
CA ILE A 70 8.57 0.33 18.93
C ILE A 70 9.85 0.70 19.67
N GLN A 71 10.42 1.90 19.41
CA GLN A 71 11.58 2.42 20.16
C GLN A 71 11.28 2.59 21.65
N ALA A 72 10.11 3.14 22.00
CA ALA A 72 9.69 3.35 23.39
C ALA A 72 9.38 2.03 24.12
N GLU A 73 8.85 1.03 23.42
CA GLU A 73 8.59 -0.31 23.95
C GLU A 73 9.88 -1.12 24.10
N ASP A 74 10.90 -0.83 23.27
CA ASP A 74 12.23 -1.45 23.25
C ASP A 74 12.16 -2.99 23.27
N VAL A 75 12.91 -3.65 24.18
CA VAL A 75 12.93 -5.13 24.35
C VAL A 75 11.56 -5.72 24.74
N ASN A 76 10.63 -4.89 25.22
CA ASN A 76 9.28 -5.32 25.59
C ASN A 76 8.26 -5.11 24.46
N SER A 77 8.68 -4.67 23.28
CA SER A 77 7.76 -4.49 22.17
C SER A 77 7.11 -5.83 21.78
N PRO A 78 5.77 -5.89 21.73
CA PRO A 78 5.08 -7.08 21.24
C PRO A 78 5.09 -7.19 19.71
N ALA A 79 5.55 -6.15 19.01
CA ALA A 79 5.55 -6.13 17.54
C ALA A 79 6.50 -7.18 16.95
N ASP A 80 6.00 -7.99 16.04
CA ASP A 80 6.78 -8.98 15.30
C ASP A 80 7.09 -8.48 13.88
N VAL A 81 6.08 -7.95 13.19
CA VAL A 81 6.21 -7.45 11.82
C VAL A 81 5.70 -6.01 11.74
N LEU A 82 6.49 -5.14 11.12
CA LEU A 82 6.08 -3.79 10.74
C LEU A 82 5.63 -3.78 9.28
N LEU A 83 4.38 -3.36 9.02
CA LEU A 83 3.85 -3.12 7.68
C LEU A 83 3.76 -1.64 7.39
N THR A 84 4.32 -1.22 6.26
CA THR A 84 4.31 0.19 5.85
C THR A 84 3.68 0.38 4.48
N VAL A 85 3.32 1.62 4.18
CA VAL A 85 2.76 2.04 2.89
C VAL A 85 3.67 3.01 2.14
N ASP A 86 4.95 3.12 2.55
CA ASP A 86 5.89 4.08 1.99
C ASP A 86 7.33 3.64 2.26
N ILE A 87 8.19 3.72 1.24
CA ILE A 87 9.62 3.40 1.37
C ILE A 87 10.31 4.23 2.47
N ALA A 88 9.93 5.50 2.62
CA ALA A 88 10.57 6.36 3.61
C ALA A 88 10.32 5.87 5.05
N ARG A 89 9.17 5.26 5.32
CA ARG A 89 8.88 4.65 6.64
C ARG A 89 9.66 3.36 6.87
N LEU A 90 10.00 2.62 5.81
CA LEU A 90 10.89 1.45 5.91
C LEU A 90 12.33 1.91 6.20
N VAL A 91 12.79 2.94 5.52
CA VAL A 91 14.12 3.55 5.77
C VAL A 91 14.16 4.13 7.19
N GLU A 92 13.15 4.87 7.62
CA GLU A 92 13.01 5.41 8.98
C GLU A 92 13.06 4.31 10.04
N ALA A 93 12.36 3.19 9.82
CA ALA A 93 12.39 2.05 10.74
C ALA A 93 13.79 1.43 10.87
N LYS A 94 14.50 1.27 9.74
CA LYS A 94 15.88 0.81 9.71
C LYS A 94 16.82 1.78 10.41
N GLU A 95 16.79 3.07 10.05
CA GLU A 95 17.62 4.11 10.65
C GLU A 95 17.32 4.31 12.14
N GLY A 96 16.06 4.14 12.53
CA GLY A 96 15.60 4.13 13.92
C GLY A 96 16.02 2.91 14.74
N GLY A 97 16.64 1.91 14.08
CA GLY A 97 17.16 0.70 14.73
C GLY A 97 16.06 -0.19 15.32
N VAL A 98 14.84 -0.17 14.74
CA VAL A 98 13.68 -0.98 15.17
C VAL A 98 13.47 -2.23 14.33
N THR A 99 14.32 -2.47 13.35
CA THR A 99 14.30 -3.65 12.48
C THR A 99 15.46 -4.59 12.77
N GLN A 100 15.38 -5.81 12.27
CA GLN A 100 16.48 -6.77 12.22
C GLN A 100 16.53 -7.42 10.84
N PRO A 101 17.73 -7.83 10.37
CA PRO A 101 17.88 -8.42 9.05
C PRO A 101 17.27 -9.82 8.96
N VAL A 102 16.62 -10.09 7.80
CA VAL A 102 16.25 -11.41 7.33
C VAL A 102 17.15 -11.72 6.15
N LEU A 103 18.09 -12.63 6.35
CA LEU A 103 19.11 -12.99 5.36
C LEU A 103 18.98 -14.46 4.97
N ASN A 104 19.26 -14.76 3.69
CA ASN A 104 19.25 -16.10 3.14
C ASN A 104 17.90 -16.81 3.26
N ASP A 105 16.79 -16.06 3.27
CA ASP A 105 15.46 -16.62 3.16
C ASP A 105 15.16 -16.93 1.69
N PRO A 106 15.09 -18.22 1.30
CA PRO A 106 14.97 -18.58 -0.10
C PRO A 106 13.62 -18.24 -0.72
N VAL A 107 12.56 -18.10 0.09
CA VAL A 107 11.21 -17.73 -0.37
C VAL A 107 11.18 -16.25 -0.65
N ILE A 108 11.52 -15.43 0.34
CA ILE A 108 11.51 -13.96 0.22
C ILE A 108 12.48 -13.50 -0.88
N GLU A 109 13.67 -14.09 -0.94
CA GLU A 109 14.67 -13.70 -1.95
C GLU A 109 14.29 -14.06 -3.39
N LYS A 110 13.54 -15.13 -3.56
CA LYS A 110 13.02 -15.55 -4.87
C LYS A 110 11.84 -14.69 -5.31
N ASP A 111 10.93 -14.37 -4.39
CA ASP A 111 9.63 -13.81 -4.70
C ASP A 111 9.62 -12.26 -4.70
N ILE A 112 10.56 -11.62 -3.98
CA ILE A 112 10.72 -10.16 -3.99
C ILE A 112 11.97 -9.76 -4.77
N PRO A 113 11.86 -8.97 -5.85
CA PRO A 113 13.00 -8.51 -6.65
C PRO A 113 14.04 -7.75 -5.83
N ALA A 114 15.33 -7.93 -6.15
CA ALA A 114 16.44 -7.34 -5.40
C ALA A 114 16.40 -5.79 -5.31
N ASN A 115 15.87 -5.12 -6.32
CA ASN A 115 15.69 -3.66 -6.32
C ASN A 115 14.52 -3.16 -5.47
N LEU A 116 13.71 -4.09 -4.93
CA LEU A 116 12.58 -3.80 -4.04
C LEU A 116 12.80 -4.34 -2.63
N ARG A 117 14.05 -4.61 -2.25
CA ARG A 117 14.43 -5.03 -0.90
C ARG A 117 15.72 -4.33 -0.45
N ASP A 118 15.86 -4.20 0.85
CA ASP A 118 17.08 -3.64 1.44
C ASP A 118 18.29 -4.57 1.19
N PRO A 119 19.44 -4.05 0.74
CA PRO A 119 20.64 -4.86 0.54
C PRO A 119 21.15 -5.55 1.81
N GLN A 120 20.82 -5.04 3.00
CA GLN A 120 21.15 -5.65 4.29
C GLN A 120 20.00 -6.50 4.85
N GLY A 121 18.86 -6.66 4.11
CA GLY A 121 17.73 -7.49 4.51
C GLY A 121 16.84 -6.89 5.60
N GLU A 122 16.90 -5.58 5.84
CA GLU A 122 16.13 -4.92 6.91
C GLU A 122 14.68 -4.59 6.52
N TRP A 123 14.36 -4.60 5.22
CA TRP A 123 13.00 -4.40 4.73
C TRP A 123 12.80 -5.02 3.34
N PHE A 124 11.52 -5.28 3.00
CA PHE A 124 11.09 -5.94 1.77
C PHE A 124 9.82 -5.26 1.23
N GLY A 125 9.83 -4.95 -0.07
CA GLY A 125 8.67 -4.43 -0.78
C GLY A 125 7.66 -5.52 -1.08
N LEU A 126 6.38 -5.26 -0.85
CA LEU A 126 5.28 -6.19 -1.09
C LEU A 126 4.50 -5.85 -2.36
N THR A 127 4.24 -4.56 -2.58
CA THR A 127 3.48 -4.08 -3.73
C THR A 127 4.00 -2.72 -4.17
N THR A 128 3.67 -2.34 -5.41
CA THR A 128 3.98 -1.01 -5.94
C THR A 128 2.72 -0.25 -6.35
N ARG A 129 2.78 1.09 -6.33
CA ARG A 129 1.75 1.97 -6.89
C ARG A 129 2.40 3.18 -7.56
N GLY A 130 1.80 3.62 -8.66
CA GLY A 130 2.23 4.82 -9.36
C GLY A 130 1.61 6.09 -8.75
N ARG A 131 2.37 7.16 -8.68
CA ARG A 131 1.86 8.52 -8.49
C ARG A 131 1.51 9.07 -9.87
N VAL A 132 0.24 9.14 -10.23
CA VAL A 132 -0.22 9.35 -11.60
C VAL A 132 -1.01 10.65 -11.75
N VAL A 133 -1.25 11.02 -13.01
CA VAL A 133 -2.19 12.09 -13.32
C VAL A 133 -3.57 11.48 -13.57
N TYR A 134 -4.55 11.93 -12.81
CA TYR A 134 -5.97 11.78 -13.14
C TYR A 134 -6.32 12.87 -14.13
N ALA A 135 -6.78 12.52 -15.31
CA ALA A 135 -7.15 13.48 -16.35
C ALA A 135 -8.64 13.35 -16.69
N SER A 136 -9.35 14.48 -16.78
CA SER A 136 -10.73 14.48 -17.24
C SER A 136 -10.86 13.82 -18.61
N LYS A 137 -11.74 12.83 -18.74
CA LYS A 137 -12.01 12.16 -20.02
C LYS A 137 -12.56 13.10 -21.07
N GLU A 138 -13.30 14.13 -20.64
CA GLU A 138 -14.00 15.07 -21.53
C GLU A 138 -13.14 16.28 -21.91
N ARG A 139 -12.35 16.82 -20.95
CA ARG A 139 -11.65 18.10 -21.13
C ARG A 139 -10.18 17.97 -21.49
N VAL A 140 -9.57 16.78 -21.26
CA VAL A 140 -8.16 16.55 -21.53
C VAL A 140 -8.01 15.50 -22.65
N THR A 141 -7.54 15.90 -23.79
CA THR A 141 -7.29 15.02 -24.94
C THR A 141 -5.85 14.45 -24.95
N GLN A 142 -4.92 15.15 -24.29
CA GLN A 142 -3.51 14.76 -24.20
C GLN A 142 -3.39 13.40 -23.49
N LYS A 143 -2.61 12.47 -24.07
CA LYS A 143 -2.45 11.10 -23.58
C LYS A 143 -1.17 10.91 -22.78
N ASP A 144 -0.15 11.71 -23.08
CA ASP A 144 1.18 11.65 -22.45
C ASP A 144 1.41 12.96 -21.72
N ILE A 145 1.66 12.89 -20.41
CA ILE A 145 1.97 14.02 -19.54
C ILE A 145 3.20 13.65 -18.74
N THR A 146 4.18 14.57 -18.65
CA THR A 146 5.34 14.39 -17.74
C THR A 146 5.12 15.15 -16.44
N TYR A 147 5.85 14.80 -15.38
CA TYR A 147 5.80 15.58 -14.14
C TYR A 147 6.34 16.99 -14.36
N GLU A 148 7.36 17.12 -15.20
CA GLU A 148 7.99 18.40 -15.56
C GLU A 148 6.97 19.35 -16.18
N GLU A 149 6.12 18.83 -17.04
CA GLU A 149 5.08 19.57 -17.77
C GLU A 149 3.96 20.11 -16.88
N LEU A 150 3.81 19.60 -15.66
CA LEU A 150 2.81 20.13 -14.71
C LEU A 150 3.12 21.58 -14.29
N ALA A 151 4.35 22.04 -14.46
CA ALA A 151 4.74 23.43 -14.26
C ALA A 151 4.49 24.33 -15.47
N ASP A 152 4.09 23.79 -16.63
CA ASP A 152 3.81 24.55 -17.85
C ASP A 152 2.58 25.44 -17.65
N PRO A 153 2.63 26.75 -18.03
CA PRO A 153 1.50 27.67 -17.94
C PRO A 153 0.20 27.25 -18.64
N LYS A 154 0.25 26.29 -19.57
CA LYS A 154 -0.96 25.72 -20.21
C LYS A 154 -1.91 25.07 -19.19
N TRP A 155 -1.40 24.66 -18.03
CA TRP A 155 -2.15 24.08 -16.93
C TRP A 155 -2.63 25.09 -15.90
N LYS A 156 -2.43 26.40 -16.14
CA LYS A 156 -2.84 27.45 -15.18
C LYS A 156 -4.31 27.33 -14.80
N GLY A 157 -4.57 27.21 -13.48
CA GLY A 157 -5.93 27.07 -12.94
C GLY A 157 -6.60 25.73 -13.22
N LYS A 158 -5.84 24.67 -13.58
CA LYS A 158 -6.41 23.39 -14.02
C LYS A 158 -5.98 22.18 -13.20
N ILE A 159 -5.08 22.36 -12.22
CA ILE A 159 -4.52 21.26 -11.44
C ILE A 159 -5.13 21.26 -10.04
N CYS A 160 -5.61 20.09 -9.59
CA CYS A 160 -5.94 19.82 -8.20
C CYS A 160 -4.92 18.87 -7.58
N ILE A 161 -4.60 19.07 -6.31
CA ILE A 161 -3.68 18.26 -5.56
C ILE A 161 -4.02 18.30 -4.07
N ARG A 162 -3.67 17.23 -3.34
CA ARG A 162 -3.74 17.22 -1.88
C ARG A 162 -2.57 17.95 -1.27
N ASP A 163 -2.57 18.11 0.06
CA ASP A 163 -1.53 18.74 0.86
C ASP A 163 -0.11 18.38 0.37
N GLY A 164 0.72 19.40 0.16
CA GLY A 164 2.11 19.25 -0.29
C GLY A 164 2.98 18.49 0.72
N GLN A 165 2.73 18.63 2.03
CA GLN A 165 3.43 17.91 3.08
C GLN A 165 2.99 16.44 3.24
N HIS A 166 1.93 16.02 2.51
CA HIS A 166 1.55 14.63 2.55
C HIS A 166 2.64 13.73 1.96
N SER A 167 2.90 12.58 2.59
CA SER A 167 4.01 11.67 2.23
C SER A 167 4.08 11.32 0.74
N TYR A 168 2.92 11.21 0.05
CA TYR A 168 2.90 10.89 -1.39
C TYR A 168 3.43 12.02 -2.27
N ASN A 169 3.16 13.27 -1.91
CA ASN A 169 3.69 14.43 -2.62
C ASN A 169 5.14 14.69 -2.26
N ILE A 170 5.52 14.51 -1.00
CA ILE A 170 6.92 14.57 -0.56
C ILE A 170 7.76 13.54 -1.34
N ALA A 171 7.27 12.30 -1.53
CA ALA A 171 7.98 11.28 -2.30
C ALA A 171 8.15 11.68 -3.77
N LEU A 172 7.13 12.24 -4.41
CA LEU A 172 7.23 12.75 -5.78
C LEU A 172 8.23 13.91 -5.88
N ILE A 173 8.15 14.88 -4.96
CA ILE A 173 9.07 16.04 -4.94
C ILE A 173 10.51 15.56 -4.69
N ALA A 174 10.71 14.57 -3.81
CA ALA A 174 12.01 13.94 -3.59
C ALA A 174 12.53 13.22 -4.85
N SER A 175 11.67 12.56 -5.62
CA SER A 175 12.01 12.00 -6.93
C SER A 175 12.45 13.09 -7.92
N MET A 176 11.78 14.24 -7.94
CA MET A 176 12.18 15.38 -8.77
C MET A 176 13.54 15.93 -8.36
N ILE A 177 13.83 15.99 -7.05
CA ILE A 177 15.16 16.41 -6.56
C ILE A 177 16.23 15.41 -7.01
N ALA A 178 15.98 14.12 -6.89
CA ALA A 178 16.92 13.07 -7.28
C ALA A 178 17.25 13.11 -8.79
N HIS A 179 16.28 13.45 -9.64
CA HIS A 179 16.49 13.56 -11.08
C HIS A 179 17.10 14.89 -11.52
N HIS A 180 16.70 16.00 -10.92
CA HIS A 180 16.95 17.35 -11.46
C HIS A 180 17.71 18.27 -10.50
N GLY A 181 17.88 17.87 -9.25
CA GLY A 181 18.44 18.72 -8.21
C GLY A 181 17.45 19.70 -7.60
N VAL A 182 17.87 20.33 -6.49
CA VAL A 182 17.01 21.16 -5.64
C VAL A 182 16.52 22.41 -6.36
N ASP A 183 17.40 23.14 -7.08
CA ASP A 183 17.05 24.42 -7.71
C ASP A 183 16.04 24.27 -8.84
N TYR A 184 16.22 23.25 -9.67
CA TYR A 184 15.21 22.91 -10.69
C TYR A 184 13.88 22.57 -10.04
N THR A 185 13.89 21.73 -9.01
CA THR A 185 12.66 21.27 -8.33
C THR A 185 11.95 22.43 -7.63
N ARG A 186 12.68 23.39 -7.06
CA ARG A 186 12.10 24.62 -6.51
C ARG A 186 11.34 25.40 -7.58
N THR A 187 11.95 25.59 -8.75
CA THR A 187 11.31 26.30 -9.88
C THR A 187 10.08 25.55 -10.38
N TRP A 188 10.20 24.24 -10.55
CA TRP A 188 9.12 23.36 -10.94
C TRP A 188 7.96 23.38 -9.94
N LEU A 189 8.23 23.27 -8.64
CA LEU A 189 7.21 23.27 -7.58
C LEU A 189 6.48 24.60 -7.51
N THR A 190 7.20 25.72 -7.75
CA THR A 190 6.62 27.06 -7.88
C THR A 190 5.70 27.15 -9.10
N GLY A 191 6.11 26.62 -10.24
CA GLY A 191 5.29 26.56 -11.46
C GLY A 191 4.04 25.70 -11.25
N LEU A 192 4.19 24.52 -10.66
CA LEU A 192 3.06 23.66 -10.30
C LEU A 192 2.09 24.37 -9.36
N LYS A 193 2.57 25.04 -8.31
CA LYS A 193 1.76 25.85 -7.39
C LYS A 193 0.93 26.88 -8.15
N ASN A 194 1.54 27.61 -9.09
CA ASN A 194 0.87 28.67 -9.88
C ASN A 194 -0.18 28.11 -10.84
N ASN A 195 -0.12 26.81 -11.15
CA ASN A 195 -1.07 26.12 -12.03
C ASN A 195 -2.24 25.48 -11.28
N LEU A 196 -2.24 25.53 -9.95
CA LEU A 196 -3.32 24.97 -9.16
C LEU A 196 -4.64 25.75 -9.41
N ALA A 197 -5.75 25.00 -9.46
CA ALA A 197 -7.10 25.55 -9.55
C ALA A 197 -7.57 26.11 -8.20
N ARG A 198 -7.07 25.53 -7.11
CA ARG A 198 -7.39 25.91 -5.74
C ARG A 198 -6.23 25.60 -4.80
N LYS A 199 -6.35 26.03 -3.56
CA LYS A 199 -5.44 25.62 -2.47
C LYS A 199 -5.40 24.10 -2.36
N PRO A 200 -4.20 23.48 -2.13
CA PRO A 200 -4.08 22.06 -1.86
C PRO A 200 -4.98 21.61 -0.72
N ASP A 201 -5.80 20.59 -0.94
CA ASP A 201 -6.75 20.08 0.07
C ASP A 201 -7.26 18.67 -0.27
N GLY A 202 -7.83 18.00 0.73
CA GLY A 202 -8.53 16.74 0.58
C GLY A 202 -7.63 15.51 0.39
N THR A 203 -8.22 14.45 -0.13
CA THR A 203 -7.59 13.15 -0.38
C THR A 203 -7.45 12.90 -1.88
N ASP A 204 -6.82 11.81 -2.30
CA ASP A 204 -6.74 11.44 -3.72
C ASP A 204 -8.14 11.17 -4.31
N ARG A 205 -9.12 10.68 -3.50
CA ARG A 205 -10.53 10.57 -3.91
C ARG A 205 -11.15 11.94 -4.16
N SER A 206 -10.88 12.90 -3.28
CA SER A 206 -11.36 14.29 -3.44
C SER A 206 -10.83 14.94 -4.73
N GLN A 207 -9.62 14.55 -5.18
CA GLN A 207 -9.07 15.05 -6.43
C GLN A 207 -9.89 14.54 -7.64
N ALA A 208 -10.31 13.27 -7.64
CA ALA A 208 -11.17 12.73 -8.69
C ALA A 208 -12.56 13.42 -8.67
N LYS A 209 -13.12 13.67 -7.47
CA LYS A 209 -14.35 14.45 -7.30
C LYS A 209 -14.24 15.85 -7.88
N SER A 210 -13.12 16.55 -7.64
CA SER A 210 -12.87 17.89 -8.18
C SER A 210 -12.81 17.91 -9.71
N ILE A 211 -12.26 16.84 -10.33
CA ILE A 211 -12.31 16.68 -11.79
C ILE A 211 -13.74 16.44 -12.27
N PHE A 212 -14.48 15.56 -11.60
CA PHE A 212 -15.89 15.28 -11.93
C PHE A 212 -16.75 16.52 -11.88
N SER A 213 -16.58 17.37 -10.85
CA SER A 213 -17.31 18.63 -10.70
C SER A 213 -16.87 19.76 -11.65
N GLY A 214 -15.76 19.57 -12.39
CA GLY A 214 -15.23 20.61 -13.29
C GLY A 214 -14.36 21.67 -12.61
N GLU A 215 -13.99 21.50 -11.33
CA GLU A 215 -13.13 22.43 -10.61
C GLU A 215 -11.70 22.43 -11.18
N CYS A 216 -11.20 21.27 -11.63
CA CYS A 216 -9.92 21.13 -12.31
C CYS A 216 -10.00 20.13 -13.47
N ASP A 217 -9.03 20.20 -14.39
CA ASP A 217 -8.96 19.31 -15.56
C ASP A 217 -8.10 18.10 -15.30
N ILE A 218 -7.04 18.26 -14.50
CA ILE A 218 -6.12 17.19 -14.07
C ILE A 218 -5.86 17.27 -12.57
N ALA A 219 -5.44 16.13 -12.02
CA ALA A 219 -5.02 16.06 -10.61
C ALA A 219 -3.95 14.99 -10.41
N LEU A 220 -3.20 15.10 -9.32
CA LEU A 220 -2.26 14.06 -8.90
C LEU A 220 -2.90 13.11 -7.87
N GLY A 221 -2.77 11.81 -8.13
CA GLY A 221 -3.28 10.77 -7.25
C GLY A 221 -2.51 9.45 -7.40
N ASN A 222 -2.73 8.53 -6.47
CA ASN A 222 -2.17 7.19 -6.57
C ASN A 222 -3.11 6.27 -7.35
N THR A 223 -2.55 5.34 -8.12
CA THR A 223 -3.31 4.42 -8.99
C THR A 223 -4.43 3.68 -8.27
N TYR A 224 -4.16 3.14 -7.10
CA TYR A 224 -5.08 2.27 -6.38
C TYR A 224 -6.38 2.95 -5.92
N TYR A 225 -6.36 4.27 -5.69
CA TYR A 225 -7.61 4.98 -5.32
C TYR A 225 -8.65 4.95 -6.44
N VAL A 226 -8.22 4.97 -7.70
CA VAL A 226 -9.16 4.83 -8.82
C VAL A 226 -9.80 3.45 -8.80
N GLY A 227 -9.02 2.39 -8.52
CA GLY A 227 -9.55 1.03 -8.36
C GLY A 227 -10.56 0.93 -7.20
N LEU A 228 -10.19 1.45 -6.02
CA LEU A 228 -11.05 1.47 -4.84
C LEU A 228 -12.37 2.21 -5.11
N MET A 229 -12.32 3.37 -5.77
CA MET A 229 -13.53 4.13 -6.11
C MET A 229 -14.41 3.41 -7.13
N LEU A 230 -13.83 2.82 -8.19
CA LEU A 230 -14.58 2.10 -9.22
C LEU A 230 -15.35 0.89 -8.68
N THR A 231 -14.94 0.35 -7.54
CA THR A 231 -15.52 -0.85 -6.93
C THR A 231 -16.22 -0.56 -5.61
N ASN A 232 -16.43 0.71 -5.26
CA ASN A 232 -17.07 1.11 -4.01
C ASN A 232 -18.60 1.08 -4.13
N ASP A 233 -19.20 -0.04 -3.79
CA ASP A 233 -20.67 -0.18 -3.80
C ASP A 233 -21.36 0.51 -2.60
N ARG A 234 -20.59 0.93 -1.58
CA ARG A 234 -21.15 1.64 -0.41
C ARG A 234 -21.33 3.14 -0.68
N GLU A 235 -20.49 3.71 -1.55
CA GLU A 235 -20.54 5.11 -1.95
C GLU A 235 -20.55 5.20 -3.48
N PRO A 236 -21.69 4.95 -4.15
CA PRO A 236 -21.80 4.87 -5.61
C PRO A 236 -21.32 6.13 -6.35
N GLU A 237 -21.41 7.30 -5.72
CA GLU A 237 -20.88 8.53 -6.28
C GLU A 237 -19.36 8.49 -6.53
N GLU A 238 -18.59 7.70 -5.76
CA GLU A 238 -17.16 7.49 -6.03
C GLU A 238 -16.93 6.81 -7.37
N GLN A 239 -17.83 5.92 -7.77
CA GLN A 239 -17.75 5.26 -9.09
C GLN A 239 -17.93 6.27 -10.23
N GLU A 240 -18.81 7.27 -10.05
CA GLU A 240 -18.99 8.35 -11.02
C GLU A 240 -17.73 9.23 -11.11
N TRP A 241 -17.15 9.59 -9.96
CA TRP A 241 -15.90 10.37 -9.94
C TRP A 241 -14.77 9.64 -10.65
N ALA A 242 -14.54 8.38 -10.30
CA ALA A 242 -13.51 7.54 -10.94
C ALA A 242 -13.83 7.28 -12.41
N GLY A 243 -15.11 7.11 -12.76
CA GLY A 243 -15.59 6.95 -14.14
C GLY A 243 -15.31 8.16 -15.04
N SER A 244 -15.22 9.37 -14.46
CA SER A 244 -14.95 10.62 -15.19
C SER A 244 -13.47 10.83 -15.52
N VAL A 245 -12.55 10.11 -14.87
CA VAL A 245 -11.11 10.30 -15.02
C VAL A 245 -10.47 9.18 -15.84
N ARG A 246 -9.38 9.52 -16.51
CA ARG A 246 -8.43 8.62 -17.13
C ARG A 246 -7.12 8.68 -16.34
N VAL A 247 -6.53 7.52 -16.05
CA VAL A 247 -5.19 7.42 -15.47
C VAL A 247 -4.16 7.62 -16.57
N ILE A 248 -3.24 8.56 -16.36
CA ILE A 248 -2.06 8.77 -17.22
C ILE A 248 -0.82 8.53 -16.35
N PHE A 249 0.07 7.67 -16.83
CA PHE A 249 1.35 7.39 -16.20
C PHE A 249 2.38 8.42 -16.67
N PRO A 250 2.78 9.40 -15.82
CA PRO A 250 3.72 10.42 -16.25
C PRO A 250 5.09 9.81 -16.57
N ASN A 251 5.79 10.42 -17.53
CA ASN A 251 7.11 10.01 -17.97
C ASN A 251 7.20 8.54 -18.47
N ALA A 252 6.07 7.93 -18.89
CA ALA A 252 6.07 6.54 -19.34
C ALA A 252 6.97 6.30 -20.56
N GLY A 253 7.16 7.32 -21.40
CA GLY A 253 8.01 7.26 -22.62
C GLY A 253 9.49 7.58 -22.38
N ASP A 254 9.88 7.99 -21.18
CA ASP A 254 11.26 8.35 -20.84
C ASP A 254 11.77 7.64 -19.58
N ARG A 255 12.01 8.35 -18.47
CA ARG A 255 12.57 7.78 -17.23
C ARG A 255 11.61 6.86 -16.44
N GLY A 256 10.36 6.88 -16.76
CA GLY A 256 9.33 6.10 -16.10
C GLY A 256 8.55 6.89 -15.02
N THR A 257 7.42 6.32 -14.64
CA THR A 257 6.51 6.88 -13.64
C THR A 257 7.08 6.69 -12.24
N HIS A 258 7.06 7.75 -11.42
CA HIS A 258 7.40 7.62 -10.00
C HIS A 258 6.48 6.61 -9.31
N VAL A 259 7.10 5.60 -8.70
CA VAL A 259 6.43 4.57 -7.92
C VAL A 259 6.87 4.63 -6.46
N ASN A 260 6.00 4.14 -5.59
CA ASN A 260 6.33 3.89 -4.20
C ASN A 260 5.89 2.47 -3.84
N ILE A 261 6.32 1.97 -2.69
CA ILE A 261 6.04 0.59 -2.26
C ILE A 261 5.24 0.55 -0.98
N SER A 262 4.43 -0.48 -0.83
CA SER A 262 4.06 -1.02 0.47
C SER A 262 5.06 -2.11 0.81
N GLY A 263 5.44 -2.23 2.06
CA GLY A 263 6.46 -3.20 2.42
C GLY A 263 6.40 -3.61 3.88
N MET A 264 7.28 -4.54 4.22
CA MET A 264 7.36 -5.17 5.52
C MET A 264 8.79 -5.17 6.06
N ALA A 265 8.92 -5.24 7.37
CA ALA A 265 10.17 -5.44 8.09
C ALA A 265 9.94 -6.32 9.31
N LEU A 266 10.92 -7.17 9.62
CA LEU A 266 10.96 -7.90 10.87
C LEU A 266 11.41 -6.95 11.97
N THR A 267 10.65 -6.85 13.08
CA THR A 267 11.04 -5.96 14.16
C THR A 267 12.21 -6.51 14.94
N LYS A 268 12.98 -5.61 15.56
CA LYS A 268 14.26 -5.92 16.24
C LYS A 268 14.13 -6.99 17.33
N TYR A 269 13.07 -6.97 18.09
CA TYR A 269 12.87 -7.84 19.23
C TYR A 269 11.71 -8.83 19.07
N ALA A 270 11.22 -9.01 17.83
CA ALA A 270 10.08 -9.87 17.49
C ALA A 270 9.94 -11.09 18.44
N PRO A 271 8.99 -11.08 19.39
CA PRO A 271 8.85 -12.17 20.35
C PRO A 271 8.41 -13.48 19.70
N ASN A 272 7.65 -13.39 18.59
CA ASN A 272 7.17 -14.54 17.82
C ASN A 272 7.90 -14.65 16.47
N LYS A 273 9.25 -14.58 16.49
CA LYS A 273 10.08 -14.47 15.28
C LYS A 273 9.79 -15.53 14.22
N ASP A 274 9.62 -16.79 14.60
CA ASP A 274 9.39 -17.89 13.65
C ASP A 274 8.02 -17.72 12.96
N ASN A 275 6.99 -17.27 13.67
CA ASN A 275 5.69 -16.98 13.10
C ASN A 275 5.72 -15.70 12.24
N ALA A 276 6.53 -14.72 12.63
CA ALA A 276 6.78 -13.52 11.83
C ALA A 276 7.41 -13.85 10.47
N LEU A 277 8.40 -14.74 10.44
CA LEU A 277 9.02 -15.18 9.19
C LEU A 277 8.02 -15.92 8.30
N LYS A 278 7.20 -16.82 8.85
CA LYS A 278 6.12 -17.48 8.09
C LYS A 278 5.13 -16.46 7.50
N LEU A 279 4.77 -15.41 8.27
CA LEU A 279 3.90 -14.35 7.75
C LEU A 279 4.59 -13.56 6.63
N MET A 280 5.87 -13.24 6.77
CA MET A 280 6.62 -12.52 5.73
C MET A 280 6.76 -13.35 4.45
N GLU A 281 7.04 -14.66 4.55
CA GLU A 281 7.04 -15.59 3.42
C GLU A 281 5.67 -15.68 2.74
N PHE A 282 4.60 -15.80 3.54
CA PHE A 282 3.22 -15.80 3.02
C PHE A 282 2.90 -14.51 2.26
N LEU A 283 3.23 -13.33 2.84
CA LEU A 283 2.97 -12.03 2.19
C LEU A 283 3.75 -11.86 0.88
N ALA A 284 4.91 -12.51 0.72
CA ALA A 284 5.67 -12.55 -0.52
C ALA A 284 5.08 -13.53 -1.54
N SER A 285 4.29 -14.50 -1.10
CA SER A 285 3.75 -15.59 -1.94
C SER A 285 2.80 -15.08 -3.04
N ARG A 286 2.60 -15.90 -4.06
CA ARG A 286 1.64 -15.62 -5.14
C ARG A 286 0.22 -15.40 -4.63
N GLU A 287 -0.25 -16.21 -3.69
CA GLU A 287 -1.60 -16.09 -3.13
C GLU A 287 -1.81 -14.72 -2.47
N ALA A 288 -0.91 -14.31 -1.59
CA ALA A 288 -0.99 -13.02 -0.93
C ALA A 288 -0.88 -11.85 -1.92
N GLN A 289 0.03 -11.93 -2.90
CA GLN A 289 0.21 -10.92 -3.93
C GLN A 289 -1.05 -10.74 -4.80
N GLU A 290 -1.75 -11.83 -5.12
CA GLU A 290 -3.01 -11.77 -5.89
C GLU A 290 -4.18 -11.26 -5.05
N ILE A 291 -4.27 -11.64 -3.77
CA ILE A 291 -5.24 -11.08 -2.82
C ILE A 291 -5.02 -9.56 -2.72
N TYR A 292 -3.78 -9.15 -2.52
CA TYR A 292 -3.41 -7.74 -2.39
C TYR A 292 -3.79 -6.95 -3.66
N ALA A 293 -3.44 -7.48 -4.83
CA ALA A 293 -3.75 -6.85 -6.11
C ALA A 293 -5.25 -6.69 -6.35
N LYS A 294 -6.06 -7.68 -5.95
CA LYS A 294 -7.52 -7.67 -6.14
C LYS A 294 -8.25 -6.75 -5.15
N GLN A 295 -7.74 -6.61 -3.93
CA GLN A 295 -8.43 -5.90 -2.87
C GLN A 295 -7.93 -4.47 -2.65
N VAL A 296 -6.64 -4.24 -2.89
CA VAL A 296 -6.00 -2.95 -2.67
C VAL A 296 -5.70 -2.24 -3.99
N PHE A 297 -5.78 -2.94 -5.14
CA PHE A 297 -5.51 -2.41 -6.47
C PHE A 297 -4.09 -1.85 -6.63
N GLU A 298 -3.12 -2.39 -5.90
CA GLU A 298 -1.71 -2.14 -6.10
C GLU A 298 -1.10 -3.21 -7.04
N TYR A 299 0.03 -2.89 -7.66
CA TYR A 299 0.73 -3.81 -8.54
C TYR A 299 1.55 -4.79 -7.71
N PRO A 300 1.43 -6.12 -7.94
CA PRO A 300 2.27 -7.11 -7.28
C PRO A 300 3.73 -6.93 -7.67
N VAL A 301 4.64 -7.29 -6.75
CA VAL A 301 6.10 -7.28 -7.01
C VAL A 301 6.59 -8.63 -7.52
N LEU A 302 5.89 -9.72 -7.20
CA LEU A 302 6.22 -11.07 -7.64
C LEU A 302 6.05 -11.20 -9.16
N SER A 303 7.10 -11.65 -9.82
CA SER A 303 7.07 -11.90 -11.27
C SER A 303 6.00 -12.94 -11.64
N GLY A 304 5.15 -12.58 -12.59
CA GLY A 304 4.04 -13.42 -13.06
C GLY A 304 2.84 -13.48 -12.11
N ALA A 305 2.80 -12.73 -11.02
CA ALA A 305 1.55 -12.45 -10.32
C ALA A 305 0.76 -11.40 -11.10
N GLU A 306 -0.54 -11.64 -11.26
CA GLU A 306 -1.38 -10.82 -12.11
C GLU A 306 -2.02 -9.66 -11.31
N PRO A 307 -1.92 -8.41 -11.78
CA PRO A 307 -2.71 -7.33 -11.22
C PRO A 307 -4.20 -7.60 -11.43
N SER A 308 -5.07 -6.94 -10.68
CA SER A 308 -6.52 -7.03 -10.89
C SER A 308 -6.92 -6.53 -12.28
N ASP A 309 -8.07 -6.96 -12.79
CA ASP A 309 -8.58 -6.51 -14.10
C ASP A 309 -8.80 -4.99 -14.14
N VAL A 310 -9.18 -4.39 -13.01
CA VAL A 310 -9.29 -2.93 -12.87
C VAL A 310 -7.93 -2.26 -13.10
N VAL A 311 -6.88 -2.77 -12.48
CA VAL A 311 -5.51 -2.24 -12.61
C VAL A 311 -4.96 -2.47 -14.03
N LYS A 312 -5.25 -3.64 -14.64
CA LYS A 312 -4.93 -3.90 -16.06
C LYS A 312 -5.58 -2.88 -16.98
N GLY A 313 -6.80 -2.43 -16.65
CA GLY A 313 -7.54 -1.41 -17.40
C GLY A 313 -6.86 -0.02 -17.41
N PHE A 314 -5.97 0.28 -16.46
CA PHE A 314 -5.18 1.52 -16.46
C PHE A 314 -4.04 1.49 -17.50
N GLY A 315 -3.66 0.31 -17.97
CA GLY A 315 -2.51 0.08 -18.84
C GLY A 315 -1.23 -0.31 -18.07
N PRO A 316 -0.16 -0.64 -18.81
CA PRO A 316 1.10 -1.03 -18.22
C PRO A 316 1.79 0.15 -17.55
N ILE A 317 2.35 -0.10 -16.36
CA ILE A 317 3.23 0.85 -15.71
C ILE A 317 4.68 0.61 -16.16
N ASN A 318 5.37 1.68 -16.56
CA ASN A 318 6.83 1.71 -16.71
C ASN A 318 7.38 2.45 -15.49
N PRO A 319 7.86 1.76 -14.45
CA PRO A 319 8.32 2.41 -13.23
C PRO A 319 9.65 3.13 -13.44
N ASP A 320 9.81 4.26 -12.76
CA ASP A 320 11.11 4.93 -12.62
C ASP A 320 12.15 3.96 -12.05
N LYS A 321 13.34 3.97 -12.65
CA LYS A 321 14.42 3.03 -12.31
C LYS A 321 15.33 3.54 -11.19
N LEU A 322 15.14 4.77 -10.71
CA LEU A 322 15.91 5.25 -9.56
C LEU A 322 15.66 4.35 -8.34
N PRO A 323 16.71 3.99 -7.60
CA PRO A 323 16.55 3.29 -6.34
C PRO A 323 15.63 4.08 -5.40
N LEU A 324 14.66 3.41 -4.80
CA LEU A 324 13.72 4.04 -3.89
C LEU A 324 14.41 4.65 -2.65
N THR A 325 15.53 4.07 -2.24
CA THR A 325 16.40 4.60 -1.16
C THR A 325 17.01 5.96 -1.51
N ASP A 326 17.41 6.15 -2.78
CA ASP A 326 17.96 7.43 -3.24
C ASP A 326 16.89 8.51 -3.23
N ILE A 327 15.65 8.16 -3.62
CA ILE A 327 14.50 9.06 -3.52
C ILE A 327 14.21 9.38 -2.05
N ALA A 328 14.18 8.37 -1.17
CA ALA A 328 13.92 8.55 0.26
C ALA A 328 14.94 9.49 0.95
N ALA A 329 16.20 9.46 0.53
CA ALA A 329 17.25 10.33 1.04
C ALA A 329 16.98 11.83 0.84
N HIS A 330 16.17 12.21 -0.16
CA HIS A 330 15.79 13.60 -0.45
C HIS A 330 14.50 14.07 0.25
N ARG A 331 13.88 13.23 1.08
CA ARG A 331 12.58 13.51 1.70
C ARG A 331 12.58 14.78 2.54
N LYS A 332 13.63 14.99 3.35
CA LYS A 332 13.75 16.20 4.18
C LYS A 332 13.82 17.47 3.32
N GLN A 333 14.67 17.47 2.28
CA GLN A 333 14.78 18.59 1.35
C GLN A 333 13.46 18.86 0.61
N ALA A 334 12.72 17.80 0.23
CA ALA A 334 11.42 17.92 -0.40
C ALA A 334 10.40 18.61 0.53
N SER A 335 10.36 18.23 1.81
CA SER A 335 9.50 18.88 2.81
C SER A 335 9.88 20.35 3.01
N GLU A 336 11.18 20.66 3.13
CA GLU A 336 11.69 22.03 3.23
C GLU A 336 11.29 22.89 2.01
N LEU A 337 11.34 22.33 0.79
CA LEU A 337 10.92 23.05 -0.42
C LEU A 337 9.41 23.34 -0.44
N VAL A 338 8.57 22.42 0.06
CA VAL A 338 7.11 22.67 0.16
C VAL A 338 6.83 23.90 1.02
N ASP A 339 7.54 24.05 2.15
CA ASP A 339 7.39 25.19 3.05
C ASP A 339 8.01 26.45 2.44
N GLU A 340 9.21 26.35 1.85
CA GLU A 340 9.94 27.48 1.25
C GLU A 340 9.12 28.15 0.13
N VAL A 341 8.49 27.37 -0.74
CA VAL A 341 7.65 27.93 -1.82
C VAL A 341 6.24 28.29 -1.36
N GLY A 342 5.87 27.98 -0.11
CA GLY A 342 4.53 28.15 0.41
C GLY A 342 3.49 27.38 -0.41
N PHE A 343 3.80 26.12 -0.75
CA PHE A 343 2.99 25.32 -1.69
C PHE A 343 1.54 25.19 -1.23
N ASN A 344 1.35 24.99 0.07
CA ASN A 344 0.03 24.83 0.68
C ASN A 344 -0.78 26.13 0.78
N ASP A 345 -0.19 27.28 0.45
CA ASP A 345 -0.94 28.55 0.35
C ASP A 345 -1.82 28.61 -0.91
N GLY A 346 -1.53 27.74 -1.89
CA GLY A 346 -2.23 27.71 -3.17
C GLY A 346 -1.66 28.70 -4.19
N PRO A 347 -2.33 28.88 -5.35
CA PRO A 347 -1.82 29.72 -6.42
C PRO A 347 -1.74 31.17 -5.98
N THR A 348 -0.67 31.83 -6.40
CA THR A 348 -0.55 33.32 -6.29
C THR A 348 -1.30 33.92 -7.47
N ASN A 349 -2.33 34.72 -7.19
CA ASN A 349 -3.15 35.43 -8.19
C ASN A 349 -2.36 36.49 -8.96
#